data_445b6402ce0ed1b9e830919e7eff8401
#
_entry.id   445b6402ce0ed1b9e830919e7eff8401
#
_cell.length_a   1.000
_cell.length_b   1.000
_cell.length_c   1.000
_cell.angle_alpha   90.00
_cell.angle_beta   90.00
_cell.angle_gamma   90.00
#
_symmetry.space_group_name_H-M   'P 1'
#
loop_
_entity.id
_entity.type
_entity.pdbx_description
1 polymer ?
#
loop_
_entity_poly.entity_id
_entity_poly.type
_entity_poly.pdbx_seq_one_letter_code
_entity_poly.pdbx_strand_id
1 'polypeptide(L)'
;MPTSGEGPSNFGDRLAALVARRESQIVLGLDPDPMGLWPTAVERVRDNPEVLPVQRAGMAMLNHCRALIDAVGAACVAVKPQLARFEVLGDVGWTLLTAVVRHAQAEGLLVIADGKRGDIDVSAGAYARALLGASDTPFGSVEGLGADLVTVNPLMGSDALAPFVSTARSAAALNGNAAGVLVLVRTSNPGAADVEDLKLAGGECVWERIAMLVEGLGSDAVGEAGLSDVGAVVGATVPEHLARARELMPHAVFLLPGVGAQGGRVEDLAPAFAPARAAGLVSASRSIVDAYRSKGGDPADAARAEAERLRELAWTLSAG
;
A
#
# COMPACT_ATOMS: atom_id res chain seq x y z
N MET A 1 -10.71 36.38 3.64
CA MET A 1 -10.58 35.11 4.33
C MET A 1 -10.74 34.04 3.26
N PRO A 2 -9.70 33.27 2.86
CA PRO A 2 -9.93 32.16 1.96
C PRO A 2 -10.69 31.09 2.74
N THR A 3 -11.78 30.64 2.17
CA THR A 3 -12.59 29.51 2.61
C THR A 3 -11.70 28.29 2.75
N SER A 4 -11.82 27.60 3.88
CA SER A 4 -11.21 26.28 4.15
C SER A 4 -11.45 25.36 2.95
N GLY A 5 -10.41 25.13 2.15
CA GLY A 5 -10.49 24.25 1.00
C GLY A 5 -10.80 22.83 1.49
N GLU A 6 -11.97 22.33 1.11
CA GLU A 6 -12.25 20.90 1.15
C GLU A 6 -11.17 20.21 0.34
N GLY A 7 -10.48 19.26 0.93
CA GLY A 7 -9.50 18.42 0.23
C GLY A 7 -10.18 17.64 -0.89
N PRO A 8 -9.43 17.05 -1.85
CA PRO A 8 -10.02 16.30 -2.95
C PRO A 8 -10.99 15.25 -2.45
N SER A 9 -12.24 15.29 -2.94
CA SER A 9 -13.31 14.36 -2.56
C SER A 9 -13.08 12.95 -3.13
N ASN A 10 -12.19 12.81 -4.12
CA ASN A 10 -11.83 11.55 -4.77
C ASN A 10 -10.41 11.12 -4.41
N PHE A 11 -10.22 9.81 -4.16
CA PHE A 11 -8.91 9.27 -3.80
C PHE A 11 -7.88 9.42 -4.94
N GLY A 12 -8.28 9.18 -6.20
CA GLY A 12 -7.39 9.31 -7.35
C GLY A 12 -6.81 10.72 -7.49
N ASP A 13 -7.62 11.76 -7.27
CA ASP A 13 -7.18 13.15 -7.31
C ASP A 13 -6.26 13.49 -6.13
N ARG A 14 -6.59 13.00 -4.92
CA ARG A 14 -5.73 13.13 -3.74
C ARG A 14 -4.36 12.52 -3.98
N LEU A 15 -4.31 11.30 -4.53
CA LEU A 15 -3.07 10.63 -4.87
C LEU A 15 -2.30 11.38 -5.95
N ALA A 16 -2.95 11.83 -7.01
CA ALA A 16 -2.32 12.56 -8.11
C ALA A 16 -1.67 13.86 -7.61
N ALA A 17 -2.36 14.62 -6.77
CA ALA A 17 -1.82 15.83 -6.15
C ALA A 17 -0.59 15.53 -5.26
N LEU A 18 -0.61 14.42 -4.50
CA LEU A 18 0.52 14.03 -3.66
C LEU A 18 1.74 13.58 -4.49
N VAL A 19 1.51 12.75 -5.52
CA VAL A 19 2.55 12.29 -6.46
C VAL A 19 3.22 13.47 -7.14
N ALA A 20 2.43 14.42 -7.63
CA ALA A 20 2.96 15.63 -8.28
C ALA A 20 3.78 16.50 -7.30
N ARG A 21 3.29 16.70 -6.07
CA ARG A 21 3.98 17.50 -5.05
C ARG A 21 5.31 16.89 -4.58
N ARG A 22 5.35 15.54 -4.47
CA ARG A 22 6.55 14.80 -4.00
C ARG A 22 7.46 14.37 -5.14
N GLU A 23 7.02 14.52 -6.38
CA GLU A 23 7.72 14.02 -7.57
C GLU A 23 8.15 12.55 -7.42
N SER A 24 7.22 11.72 -6.90
CA SER A 24 7.50 10.34 -6.53
C SER A 24 6.26 9.45 -6.68
N GLN A 25 6.49 8.19 -7.03
CA GLN A 25 5.54 7.09 -7.02
C GLN A 25 5.97 5.96 -6.06
N ILE A 26 6.99 6.21 -5.23
CA ILE A 26 7.57 5.16 -4.39
C ILE A 26 6.70 4.89 -3.16
N VAL A 27 6.48 3.62 -2.91
CA VAL A 27 5.82 3.09 -1.71
C VAL A 27 6.84 2.30 -0.91
N LEU A 28 7.13 2.77 0.30
CA LEU A 28 8.00 2.04 1.24
C LEU A 28 7.25 0.84 1.81
N GLY A 29 7.69 -0.38 1.49
CA GLY A 29 7.21 -1.58 2.16
C GLY A 29 7.78 -1.70 3.58
N LEU A 30 6.90 -1.77 4.57
CA LEU A 30 7.24 -2.01 5.98
C LEU A 30 6.90 -3.46 6.34
N ASP A 31 7.88 -4.33 6.17
CA ASP A 31 7.78 -5.78 6.43
C ASP A 31 8.73 -6.18 7.58
N PRO A 32 8.65 -5.57 8.78
CA PRO A 32 9.66 -5.75 9.82
C PRO A 32 9.72 -7.23 10.27
N ASP A 33 10.93 -7.80 10.20
CA ASP A 33 11.23 -9.10 10.76
C ASP A 33 12.00 -8.87 12.08
N PRO A 34 11.53 -9.36 13.23
CA PRO A 34 12.22 -9.16 14.51
C PRO A 34 13.69 -9.58 14.50
N MET A 35 14.08 -10.54 13.64
CA MET A 35 15.46 -10.99 13.47
C MET A 35 16.26 -10.16 12.47
N GLY A 36 15.62 -9.30 11.69
CA GLY A 36 16.24 -8.53 10.61
C GLY A 36 16.18 -7.00 10.79
N LEU A 37 15.87 -6.53 11.99
CA LEU A 37 15.79 -5.09 12.29
C LEU A 37 17.16 -4.42 12.23
N TRP A 38 17.17 -3.11 11.97
CA TRP A 38 18.42 -2.35 12.05
C TRP A 38 19.05 -2.42 13.45
N PRO A 39 20.39 -2.55 13.56
CA PRO A 39 21.06 -2.71 14.85
C PRO A 39 20.70 -1.65 15.89
N THR A 40 20.66 -0.39 15.47
CA THR A 40 20.30 0.74 16.34
C THR A 40 18.91 0.66 16.95
N ALA A 41 17.97 0.05 16.25
CA ALA A 41 16.61 -0.14 16.74
C ALA A 41 16.53 -1.20 17.84
N VAL A 42 17.36 -2.25 17.72
CA VAL A 42 17.48 -3.34 18.72
C VAL A 42 18.26 -2.89 19.94
N GLU A 43 19.38 -2.19 19.77
CA GLU A 43 20.24 -1.70 20.86
C GLU A 43 19.49 -0.84 21.85
N ARG A 44 18.59 0.04 21.37
CA ARG A 44 17.76 0.92 22.24
C ARG A 44 16.90 0.19 23.26
N VAL A 45 16.62 -1.10 23.05
CA VAL A 45 15.72 -1.89 23.90
C VAL A 45 16.39 -3.12 24.50
N ARG A 46 17.69 -3.35 24.21
CA ARG A 46 18.44 -4.56 24.59
C ARG A 46 18.53 -4.75 26.10
N ASP A 47 18.86 -3.67 26.83
CA ASP A 47 19.20 -3.69 28.24
C ASP A 47 17.97 -3.41 29.14
N ASN A 48 16.83 -4.02 28.83
CA ASN A 48 15.61 -3.90 29.63
C ASN A 48 15.04 -5.30 29.96
N PRO A 49 15.70 -6.08 30.82
CA PRO A 49 15.33 -7.48 31.11
C PRO A 49 13.98 -7.62 31.84
N GLU A 50 13.49 -6.58 32.48
CA GLU A 50 12.19 -6.58 33.19
C GLU A 50 10.99 -6.49 32.22
N VAL A 51 11.22 -6.07 30.96
CA VAL A 51 10.19 -5.98 29.93
C VAL A 51 10.05 -7.32 29.21
N LEU A 52 8.82 -7.78 29.00
CA LEU A 52 8.54 -9.04 28.32
C LEU A 52 9.16 -9.08 26.91
N PRO A 53 9.61 -10.27 26.43
CA PRO A 53 10.20 -10.41 25.09
C PRO A 53 9.34 -9.85 23.97
N VAL A 54 8.01 -10.05 24.01
CA VAL A 54 7.08 -9.52 23.00
C VAL A 54 7.02 -8.00 23.00
N GLN A 55 7.08 -7.37 24.16
CA GLN A 55 7.10 -5.91 24.28
C GLN A 55 8.42 -5.34 23.76
N ARG A 56 9.56 -5.96 24.11
CA ARG A 56 10.87 -5.55 23.57
C ARG A 56 10.93 -5.69 22.06
N ALA A 57 10.43 -6.82 21.53
CA ALA A 57 10.34 -7.01 20.08
C ALA A 57 9.48 -5.93 19.43
N GLY A 58 8.31 -5.61 20.00
CA GLY A 58 7.44 -4.55 19.55
C GLY A 58 8.11 -3.18 19.56
N MET A 59 8.79 -2.83 20.64
CA MET A 59 9.53 -1.56 20.74
C MET A 59 10.66 -1.47 19.71
N ALA A 60 11.41 -2.55 19.50
CA ALA A 60 12.45 -2.61 18.48
C ALA A 60 11.87 -2.43 17.06
N MET A 61 10.75 -3.11 16.76
CA MET A 61 10.04 -2.94 15.48
C MET A 61 9.52 -1.52 15.28
N LEU A 62 8.98 -0.87 16.33
CA LEU A 62 8.53 0.52 16.26
C LEU A 62 9.71 1.46 15.96
N ASN A 63 10.82 1.30 16.66
CA ASN A 63 12.03 2.09 16.43
C ASN A 63 12.54 1.91 15.00
N HIS A 64 12.54 0.69 14.50
CA HIS A 64 12.96 0.37 13.14
C HIS A 64 12.04 1.02 12.09
N CYS A 65 10.72 0.85 12.23
CA CYS A 65 9.77 1.43 11.28
C CYS A 65 9.82 2.96 11.26
N ARG A 66 9.94 3.60 12.43
CA ARG A 66 10.09 5.06 12.53
C ARG A 66 11.39 5.52 11.89
N ALA A 67 12.51 4.89 12.20
CA ALA A 67 13.79 5.24 11.60
C ALA A 67 13.78 5.11 10.06
N LEU A 68 13.10 4.09 9.53
CA LEU A 68 12.91 3.94 8.09
C LEU A 68 12.06 5.08 7.51
N ILE A 69 10.90 5.38 8.12
CA ILE A 69 10.03 6.47 7.66
C ILE A 69 10.79 7.81 7.69
N ASP A 70 11.50 8.10 8.77
CA ASP A 70 12.29 9.33 8.92
C ASP A 70 13.43 9.42 7.88
N ALA A 71 14.03 8.28 7.54
CA ALA A 71 15.13 8.24 6.57
C ALA A 71 14.66 8.43 5.13
N VAL A 72 13.54 7.82 4.72
CA VAL A 72 13.16 7.72 3.31
C VAL A 72 11.83 8.39 2.96
N GLY A 73 11.08 8.88 3.94
CA GLY A 73 9.74 9.43 3.75
C GLY A 73 9.66 10.56 2.74
N ALA A 74 10.71 11.38 2.62
CA ALA A 74 10.79 12.46 1.63
C ALA A 74 10.76 11.94 0.18
N ALA A 75 11.33 10.75 -0.07
CA ALA A 75 11.37 10.11 -1.38
C ALA A 75 10.11 9.28 -1.69
N CYS A 76 9.18 9.13 -0.75
CA CYS A 76 8.03 8.25 -0.86
C CYS A 76 6.71 9.03 -0.86
N VAL A 77 5.65 8.45 -1.44
CA VAL A 77 4.27 8.95 -1.33
C VAL A 77 3.45 8.18 -0.30
N ALA A 78 3.84 6.94 -0.04
CA ALA A 78 3.12 6.06 0.89
C ALA A 78 4.07 5.12 1.63
N VAL A 79 3.57 4.59 2.75
CA VAL A 79 4.08 3.39 3.40
C VAL A 79 3.08 2.25 3.25
N LYS A 80 3.58 1.02 3.19
CA LYS A 80 2.77 -0.19 3.08
C LYS A 80 3.14 -1.18 4.19
N PRO A 81 2.60 -1.02 5.41
CA PRO A 81 2.79 -2.01 6.46
C PRO A 81 2.14 -3.34 6.06
N GLN A 82 2.93 -4.42 6.08
CA GLN A 82 2.44 -5.78 5.91
C GLN A 82 1.85 -6.26 7.22
N LEU A 83 0.51 -6.37 7.30
CA LEU A 83 -0.20 -6.61 8.56
C LEU A 83 0.26 -7.88 9.26
N ALA A 84 0.52 -8.96 8.53
CA ALA A 84 0.98 -10.22 9.09
C ALA A 84 2.26 -10.08 9.95
N ARG A 85 3.13 -9.11 9.64
CA ARG A 85 4.36 -8.85 10.40
C ARG A 85 4.10 -8.22 11.76
N PHE A 86 2.97 -7.55 11.89
CA PHE A 86 2.51 -6.97 13.15
C PHE A 86 1.62 -7.95 13.92
N GLU A 87 0.71 -8.63 13.24
CA GLU A 87 -0.22 -9.60 13.80
C GLU A 87 0.47 -10.73 14.57
N VAL A 88 1.68 -11.13 14.16
CA VAL A 88 2.48 -12.17 14.83
C VAL A 88 2.82 -11.82 16.29
N LEU A 89 2.77 -10.54 16.67
CA LEU A 89 3.00 -10.08 18.05
C LEU A 89 1.68 -9.89 18.86
N GLY A 90 0.54 -10.34 18.34
CA GLY A 90 -0.75 -10.22 19.02
C GLY A 90 -1.18 -8.76 19.25
N ASP A 91 -1.68 -8.46 20.44
CA ASP A 91 -2.15 -7.13 20.85
C ASP A 91 -1.05 -6.07 20.82
N VAL A 92 0.18 -6.43 21.20
CA VAL A 92 1.36 -5.56 21.10
C VAL A 92 1.57 -5.14 19.65
N GLY A 93 1.39 -6.08 18.69
CA GLY A 93 1.56 -5.80 17.26
C GLY A 93 0.52 -4.80 16.72
N TRP A 94 -0.74 -4.91 17.13
CA TRP A 94 -1.77 -3.95 16.74
C TRP A 94 -1.54 -2.55 17.32
N THR A 95 -1.12 -2.47 18.58
CA THR A 95 -0.72 -1.20 19.22
C THR A 95 0.44 -0.55 18.46
N LEU A 96 1.45 -1.34 18.14
CA LEU A 96 2.60 -0.92 17.35
C LEU A 96 2.20 -0.44 15.94
N LEU A 97 1.38 -1.20 15.25
CA LEU A 97 0.89 -0.84 13.91
C LEU A 97 0.19 0.52 13.91
N THR A 98 -0.68 0.75 14.89
CA THR A 98 -1.37 2.04 15.05
C THR A 98 -0.36 3.19 15.24
N ALA A 99 0.70 2.98 16.03
CA ALA A 99 1.74 3.99 16.25
C ALA A 99 2.57 4.26 14.97
N VAL A 100 2.84 3.23 14.16
CA VAL A 100 3.53 3.36 12.87
C VAL A 100 2.67 4.12 11.86
N VAL A 101 1.38 3.80 11.76
CA VAL A 101 0.42 4.48 10.88
C VAL A 101 0.35 5.97 11.20
N ARG A 102 0.16 6.31 12.47
CA ARG A 102 0.10 7.72 12.90
C ARG A 102 1.39 8.47 12.60
N HIS A 103 2.54 7.83 12.79
CA HIS A 103 3.84 8.44 12.48
C HIS A 103 3.97 8.71 10.98
N ALA A 104 3.63 7.74 10.11
CA ALA A 104 3.68 7.93 8.66
C ALA A 104 2.74 9.05 8.19
N GLN A 105 1.54 9.12 8.74
CA GLN A 105 0.58 10.18 8.42
C GLN A 105 1.05 11.56 8.88
N ALA A 106 1.71 11.66 10.05
CA ALA A 106 2.32 12.90 10.53
C ALA A 106 3.43 13.40 9.58
N GLU A 107 4.14 12.49 8.90
CA GLU A 107 5.13 12.79 7.85
C GLU A 107 4.48 13.06 6.48
N GLY A 108 3.14 13.10 6.42
CA GLY A 108 2.37 13.38 5.20
C GLY A 108 2.41 12.26 4.17
N LEU A 109 2.64 11.01 4.60
CA LEU A 109 2.60 9.81 3.77
C LEU A 109 1.23 9.17 3.82
N LEU A 110 0.78 8.62 2.69
CA LEU A 110 -0.36 7.72 2.66
C LEU A 110 0.00 6.38 3.30
N VAL A 111 -1.00 5.70 3.83
CA VAL A 111 -0.85 4.38 4.43
C VAL A 111 -1.65 3.34 3.66
N ILE A 112 -0.99 2.29 3.18
CA ILE A 112 -1.60 1.14 2.53
C ILE A 112 -1.59 -0.04 3.52
N ALA A 113 -2.72 -0.36 4.13
CA ALA A 113 -2.84 -1.52 5.01
C ALA A 113 -2.81 -2.81 4.18
N ASP A 114 -1.63 -3.47 4.09
CA ASP A 114 -1.44 -4.65 3.26
C ASP A 114 -1.81 -5.93 4.02
N GLY A 115 -3.11 -6.19 4.13
CA GLY A 115 -3.67 -7.36 4.83
C GLY A 115 -4.31 -8.38 3.91
N LYS A 116 -4.54 -8.05 2.62
CA LYS A 116 -5.19 -8.90 1.61
C LYS A 116 -6.47 -9.53 2.13
N ARG A 117 -7.28 -8.72 2.85
CA ARG A 117 -8.51 -9.20 3.49
C ARG A 117 -9.54 -9.59 2.45
N GLY A 118 -10.37 -10.56 2.83
CA GLY A 118 -11.50 -11.01 2.04
C GLY A 118 -12.44 -11.77 2.93
N ASP A 119 -13.73 -11.42 2.86
CA ASP A 119 -14.82 -12.09 3.51
C ASP A 119 -16.12 -11.59 2.88
N ILE A 120 -17.25 -12.15 3.27
CA ILE A 120 -18.58 -11.78 2.76
C ILE A 120 -19.33 -10.94 3.79
N ASP A 121 -20.27 -10.12 3.29
CA ASP A 121 -21.32 -9.43 4.04
C ASP A 121 -20.81 -8.71 5.31
N VAL A 122 -21.31 -9.09 6.48
CA VAL A 122 -21.05 -8.45 7.78
C VAL A 122 -19.56 -8.48 8.13
N SER A 123 -18.88 -9.59 7.86
CA SER A 123 -17.44 -9.75 8.13
C SER A 123 -16.59 -8.88 7.22
N ALA A 124 -16.91 -8.78 5.94
CA ALA A 124 -16.26 -7.85 5.01
C ALA A 124 -16.40 -6.40 5.48
N GLY A 125 -17.62 -6.01 5.90
CA GLY A 125 -17.87 -4.69 6.48
C GLY A 125 -17.10 -4.42 7.78
N ALA A 126 -16.93 -5.43 8.64
CA ALA A 126 -16.13 -5.32 9.85
C ALA A 126 -14.64 -5.09 9.54
N TYR A 127 -14.05 -5.85 8.59
CA TYR A 127 -12.69 -5.62 8.11
C TYR A 127 -12.51 -4.22 7.50
N ALA A 128 -13.47 -3.78 6.69
CA ALA A 128 -13.41 -2.47 6.06
C ALA A 128 -13.38 -1.34 7.09
N ARG A 129 -14.29 -1.38 8.08
CA ARG A 129 -14.31 -0.39 9.18
C ARG A 129 -13.06 -0.45 10.05
N ALA A 130 -12.57 -1.66 10.35
CA ALA A 130 -11.35 -1.81 11.15
C ALA A 130 -10.11 -1.20 10.51
N LEU A 131 -10.03 -1.16 9.18
CA LEU A 131 -8.85 -0.68 8.47
C LEU A 131 -9.00 0.74 7.93
N LEU A 132 -10.18 1.10 7.39
CA LEU A 132 -10.43 2.36 6.67
C LEU A 132 -11.35 3.33 7.41
N GLY A 133 -12.24 2.85 8.25
CA GLY A 133 -13.34 3.62 8.79
C GLY A 133 -13.44 3.62 10.30
N ALA A 134 -14.68 3.71 10.78
CA ALA A 134 -15.03 3.66 12.20
C ALA A 134 -16.23 2.71 12.43
N SER A 135 -16.42 2.32 13.65
CA SER A 135 -17.53 1.48 14.10
C SER A 135 -18.32 2.17 15.20
N ASP A 136 -19.63 2.28 15.05
CA ASP A 136 -20.49 2.78 16.10
C ASP A 136 -20.70 1.71 17.18
N THR A 137 -20.66 2.16 18.42
CA THR A 137 -20.89 1.33 19.59
C THR A 137 -21.86 2.03 20.55
N PRO A 138 -22.46 1.32 21.53
CA PRO A 138 -23.27 1.96 22.57
C PRO A 138 -22.52 3.01 23.41
N PHE A 139 -21.20 3.06 23.27
CA PHE A 139 -20.30 3.97 24.02
C PHE A 139 -19.75 5.11 23.15
N GLY A 140 -20.16 5.20 21.90
CA GLY A 140 -19.68 6.15 20.90
C GLY A 140 -18.98 5.47 19.71
N SER A 141 -18.54 6.28 18.76
CA SER A 141 -17.81 5.79 17.58
C SER A 141 -16.37 5.44 17.94
N VAL A 142 -15.90 4.29 17.46
CA VAL A 142 -14.53 3.80 17.64
C VAL A 142 -13.83 3.81 16.30
N GLU A 143 -12.76 4.59 16.19
CA GLU A 143 -11.94 4.66 14.98
C GLU A 143 -11.17 3.35 14.75
N GLY A 144 -11.09 2.91 13.50
CA GLY A 144 -10.23 1.85 13.06
C GLY A 144 -8.77 2.29 12.92
N LEU A 145 -8.01 1.58 12.08
CA LEU A 145 -6.60 1.88 11.83
C LEU A 145 -6.40 3.24 11.14
N GLY A 146 -7.39 3.71 10.36
CA GLY A 146 -7.33 4.96 9.63
C GLY A 146 -6.37 4.93 8.44
N ALA A 147 -6.22 3.77 7.78
CA ALA A 147 -5.43 3.66 6.57
C ALA A 147 -6.10 4.40 5.39
N ASP A 148 -5.30 4.85 4.44
CA ASP A 148 -5.78 5.52 3.22
C ASP A 148 -6.16 4.51 2.12
N LEU A 149 -5.52 3.35 2.12
CA LEU A 149 -5.76 2.24 1.19
C LEU A 149 -5.71 0.90 1.93
N VAL A 150 -6.43 -0.07 1.41
CA VAL A 150 -6.41 -1.46 1.89
C VAL A 150 -6.26 -2.43 0.72
N THR A 151 -5.47 -3.49 0.89
CA THR A 151 -5.41 -4.57 -0.09
C THR A 151 -6.47 -5.64 0.21
N VAL A 152 -7.22 -6.07 -0.81
CA VAL A 152 -8.35 -7.01 -0.68
C VAL A 152 -8.26 -8.15 -1.68
N ASN A 153 -8.81 -9.31 -1.29
CA ASN A 153 -8.84 -10.52 -2.09
C ASN A 153 -10.20 -10.65 -2.82
N PRO A 154 -10.21 -10.76 -4.16
CA PRO A 154 -11.43 -10.79 -4.96
C PRO A 154 -12.07 -12.17 -5.11
N LEU A 155 -11.49 -13.23 -4.54
CA LEU A 155 -11.91 -14.62 -4.82
C LEU A 155 -13.41 -14.88 -4.59
N MET A 156 -14.00 -14.16 -3.64
CA MET A 156 -15.43 -14.32 -3.30
C MET A 156 -16.38 -13.43 -4.10
N GLY A 157 -15.89 -12.65 -5.06
CA GLY A 157 -16.72 -11.88 -5.98
C GLY A 157 -16.93 -10.41 -5.59
N SER A 158 -17.76 -9.72 -6.38
CA SER A 158 -17.97 -8.26 -6.25
C SER A 158 -18.72 -7.86 -4.97
N ASP A 159 -19.64 -8.68 -4.51
CA ASP A 159 -20.39 -8.46 -3.28
C ASP A 159 -19.50 -8.50 -2.04
N ALA A 160 -18.42 -9.30 -2.06
CA ALA A 160 -17.41 -9.33 -1.02
C ALA A 160 -16.49 -8.09 -1.04
N LEU A 161 -16.30 -7.45 -2.19
CA LEU A 161 -15.53 -6.22 -2.35
C LEU A 161 -16.33 -4.96 -2.02
N ALA A 162 -17.64 -4.97 -2.26
CA ALA A 162 -18.52 -3.82 -2.12
C ALA A 162 -18.46 -3.15 -0.73
N PRO A 163 -18.40 -3.87 0.42
CA PRO A 163 -18.26 -3.24 1.73
C PRO A 163 -16.98 -2.44 1.91
N PHE A 164 -15.86 -2.89 1.32
CA PHE A 164 -14.59 -2.15 1.37
C PHE A 164 -14.66 -0.86 0.53
N VAL A 165 -15.21 -0.93 -0.68
CA VAL A 165 -15.40 0.22 -1.56
C VAL A 165 -16.35 1.24 -0.92
N SER A 166 -17.48 0.79 -0.36
CA SER A 166 -18.44 1.68 0.33
C SER A 166 -17.82 2.37 1.54
N THR A 167 -17.03 1.64 2.35
CA THR A 167 -16.35 2.23 3.51
C THR A 167 -15.27 3.23 3.08
N ALA A 168 -14.49 2.93 2.04
CA ALA A 168 -13.49 3.84 1.49
C ALA A 168 -14.11 5.16 1.02
N ARG A 169 -15.21 5.09 0.28
CA ARG A 169 -15.97 6.28 -0.19
C ARG A 169 -16.57 7.09 0.95
N SER A 170 -16.96 6.43 2.04
CA SER A 170 -17.49 7.12 3.22
C SER A 170 -16.40 7.78 4.09
N ALA A 171 -15.14 7.38 3.95
CA ALA A 171 -14.04 7.86 4.78
C ALA A 171 -13.82 9.38 4.64
N ALA A 172 -14.02 9.96 3.47
CA ALA A 172 -13.91 11.40 3.24
C ALA A 172 -14.88 12.21 4.11
N ALA A 173 -16.10 11.72 4.30
CA ALA A 173 -17.11 12.35 5.15
C ALA A 173 -16.81 12.18 6.64
N LEU A 174 -16.12 11.10 7.03
CA LEU A 174 -15.82 10.78 8.42
C LEU A 174 -14.58 11.50 8.95
N ASN A 175 -13.51 11.55 8.16
CA ASN A 175 -12.20 12.05 8.58
C ASN A 175 -11.60 13.11 7.64
N GLY A 176 -12.35 13.58 6.65
CA GLY A 176 -11.93 14.59 5.67
C GLY A 176 -10.96 14.10 4.60
N ASN A 177 -10.64 12.80 4.57
CA ASN A 177 -9.68 12.22 3.63
C ASN A 177 -10.31 11.10 2.79
N ALA A 178 -10.33 11.27 1.48
CA ALA A 178 -10.74 10.21 0.56
C ALA A 178 -9.79 9.01 0.66
N ALA A 179 -10.35 7.81 0.71
CA ALA A 179 -9.64 6.54 0.78
C ALA A 179 -9.94 5.68 -0.45
N GLY A 180 -9.21 4.58 -0.62
CA GLY A 180 -9.40 3.67 -1.74
C GLY A 180 -9.12 2.20 -1.40
N VAL A 181 -9.32 1.35 -2.39
CA VAL A 181 -9.17 -0.11 -2.28
C VAL A 181 -8.23 -0.62 -3.38
N LEU A 182 -7.34 -1.53 -3.04
CA LEU A 182 -6.42 -2.19 -3.97
C LEU A 182 -6.75 -3.69 -4.03
N VAL A 183 -7.34 -4.13 -5.12
CA VAL A 183 -7.77 -5.52 -5.32
C VAL A 183 -6.62 -6.34 -5.89
N LEU A 184 -6.39 -7.55 -5.39
CA LEU A 184 -5.43 -8.49 -5.98
C LEU A 184 -5.92 -8.90 -7.38
N VAL A 185 -5.11 -8.63 -8.41
CA VAL A 185 -5.47 -8.97 -9.81
C VAL A 185 -4.49 -10.00 -10.36
N ARG A 186 -3.20 -9.65 -10.47
CA ARG A 186 -2.14 -10.59 -10.88
C ARG A 186 -0.94 -10.41 -9.97
N THR A 187 -0.73 -11.37 -9.10
CA THR A 187 0.30 -11.29 -8.07
C THR A 187 1.69 -11.70 -8.59
N SER A 188 2.76 -11.31 -7.88
CA SER A 188 4.14 -11.47 -8.35
C SER A 188 4.78 -12.83 -8.02
N ASN A 189 4.11 -13.68 -7.23
CA ASN A 189 4.63 -14.98 -6.82
C ASN A 189 4.46 -16.03 -7.94
N PRO A 190 5.36 -17.04 -8.02
CA PRO A 190 5.27 -18.09 -9.05
C PRO A 190 3.95 -18.86 -9.05
N GLY A 191 3.39 -19.16 -7.87
CA GLY A 191 2.12 -19.86 -7.73
C GLY A 191 0.89 -19.10 -8.23
N ALA A 192 1.03 -17.83 -8.61
CA ALA A 192 -0.05 -17.07 -9.23
C ALA A 192 -0.54 -17.73 -10.54
N ALA A 193 0.37 -18.38 -11.29
CA ALA A 193 0.04 -19.09 -12.51
C ALA A 193 -0.92 -20.29 -12.29
N ASP A 194 -0.93 -20.87 -11.08
CA ASP A 194 -1.78 -22.03 -10.78
C ASP A 194 -3.27 -21.69 -10.80
N VAL A 195 -3.63 -20.41 -10.57
CA VAL A 195 -5.01 -19.93 -10.48
C VAL A 195 -5.26 -18.74 -11.41
N GLU A 196 -4.42 -17.72 -11.31
CA GLU A 196 -4.68 -16.43 -11.97
C GLU A 196 -4.53 -16.52 -13.49
N ASP A 197 -3.63 -17.38 -14.01
CA ASP A 197 -3.39 -17.57 -15.45
C ASP A 197 -4.28 -18.67 -16.08
N LEU A 198 -5.16 -19.33 -15.31
CA LEU A 198 -6.10 -20.29 -15.86
C LEU A 198 -7.02 -19.62 -16.89
N LYS A 199 -7.21 -20.31 -18.02
CA LYS A 199 -8.09 -19.85 -19.11
C LYS A 199 -9.54 -20.19 -18.81
N LEU A 200 -10.40 -19.20 -18.93
CA LEU A 200 -11.86 -19.35 -18.87
C LEU A 200 -12.41 -19.79 -20.23
N ALA A 201 -13.65 -20.22 -20.26
CA ALA A 201 -14.32 -20.66 -21.49
C ALA A 201 -14.38 -19.57 -22.59
N GLY A 202 -14.35 -18.29 -22.22
CA GLY A 202 -14.29 -17.15 -23.13
C GLY A 202 -12.91 -16.88 -23.72
N GLY A 203 -11.86 -17.56 -23.23
CA GLY A 203 -10.47 -17.42 -23.64
C GLY A 203 -9.63 -16.45 -22.81
N GLU A 204 -10.27 -15.59 -22.02
CA GLU A 204 -9.58 -14.72 -21.05
C GLU A 204 -9.00 -15.51 -19.87
N CYS A 205 -7.98 -14.97 -19.20
CA CYS A 205 -7.48 -15.50 -17.95
C CYS A 205 -8.35 -15.10 -16.75
N VAL A 206 -8.24 -15.84 -15.65
CA VAL A 206 -8.91 -15.48 -14.39
C VAL A 206 -8.52 -14.07 -13.95
N TRP A 207 -7.23 -13.70 -14.01
CA TRP A 207 -6.79 -12.36 -13.65
C TRP A 207 -7.38 -11.26 -14.55
N GLU A 208 -7.59 -11.53 -15.86
CA GLU A 208 -8.23 -10.58 -16.76
C GLU A 208 -9.71 -10.36 -16.39
N ARG A 209 -10.40 -11.44 -15.97
CA ARG A 209 -11.76 -11.34 -15.46
C ARG A 209 -11.84 -10.52 -14.18
N ILE A 210 -10.88 -10.69 -13.26
CA ILE A 210 -10.78 -9.88 -12.05
C ILE A 210 -10.49 -8.41 -12.42
N ALA A 211 -9.62 -8.16 -13.39
CA ALA A 211 -9.32 -6.80 -13.87
C ALA A 211 -10.58 -6.07 -14.36
N MET A 212 -11.40 -6.74 -15.19
CA MET A 212 -12.67 -6.16 -15.64
C MET A 212 -13.65 -5.87 -14.48
N LEU A 213 -13.63 -6.69 -13.44
CA LEU A 213 -14.43 -6.47 -12.24
C LEU A 213 -13.95 -5.24 -11.46
N VAL A 214 -12.64 -5.06 -11.34
CA VAL A 214 -12.03 -3.88 -10.70
C VAL A 214 -12.42 -2.60 -11.42
N GLU A 215 -12.28 -2.56 -12.75
CA GLU A 215 -12.68 -1.40 -13.55
C GLU A 215 -14.17 -1.09 -13.37
N GLY A 216 -15.03 -2.12 -13.41
CA GLY A 216 -16.47 -1.95 -13.20
C GLY A 216 -16.84 -1.38 -11.84
N LEU A 217 -16.11 -1.76 -10.77
CA LEU A 217 -16.33 -1.23 -9.42
C LEU A 217 -15.86 0.22 -9.26
N GLY A 218 -14.86 0.66 -10.04
CA GLY A 218 -14.27 1.97 -9.95
C GLY A 218 -14.83 3.00 -10.95
N SER A 219 -15.56 2.57 -11.96
CA SER A 219 -15.97 3.41 -13.11
C SER A 219 -16.86 4.61 -12.76
N ASP A 220 -17.61 4.55 -11.69
CA ASP A 220 -18.50 5.62 -11.20
C ASP A 220 -17.80 6.62 -10.25
N ALA A 221 -16.53 6.40 -9.94
CA ALA A 221 -15.74 7.20 -9.01
C ALA A 221 -14.37 7.60 -9.59
N VAL A 222 -14.33 7.90 -10.88
CA VAL A 222 -13.13 8.43 -11.56
C VAL A 222 -13.05 9.93 -11.31
N GLY A 223 -11.91 10.38 -10.77
CA GLY A 223 -11.65 11.79 -10.50
C GLY A 223 -11.15 12.57 -11.72
N GLU A 224 -10.86 13.87 -11.52
CA GLU A 224 -10.35 14.77 -12.56
C GLU A 224 -8.99 14.34 -13.11
N ALA A 225 -8.17 13.66 -12.29
CA ALA A 225 -6.90 13.09 -12.69
C ALA A 225 -7.04 11.82 -13.56
N GLY A 226 -8.27 11.38 -13.87
CA GLY A 226 -8.55 10.16 -14.62
C GLY A 226 -8.33 8.87 -13.83
N LEU A 227 -8.23 8.95 -12.50
CA LEU A 227 -7.96 7.82 -11.62
C LEU A 227 -9.14 7.54 -10.67
N SER A 228 -9.38 6.26 -10.42
CA SER A 228 -10.45 5.75 -9.56
C SER A 228 -9.99 5.55 -8.11
N ASP A 229 -10.95 5.41 -7.21
CA ASP A 229 -10.78 4.97 -5.81
C ASP A 229 -10.60 3.43 -5.68
N VAL A 230 -10.84 2.67 -6.77
CA VAL A 230 -10.59 1.24 -6.83
C VAL A 230 -9.41 0.96 -7.75
N GLY A 231 -8.34 0.48 -7.16
CA GLY A 231 -7.10 0.12 -7.85
C GLY A 231 -6.82 -1.39 -7.79
N ALA A 232 -5.66 -1.77 -8.31
CA ALA A 232 -5.25 -3.15 -8.46
C ALA A 232 -3.83 -3.42 -7.92
N VAL A 233 -3.60 -4.60 -7.38
CA VAL A 233 -2.25 -5.13 -7.17
C VAL A 233 -1.85 -5.93 -8.40
N VAL A 234 -0.83 -5.44 -9.12
CA VAL A 234 -0.30 -6.08 -10.33
C VAL A 234 1.21 -6.25 -10.18
N GLY A 235 1.70 -7.48 -10.22
CA GLY A 235 3.11 -7.79 -10.02
C GLY A 235 4.01 -7.17 -11.10
N ALA A 236 5.13 -6.60 -10.67
CA ALA A 236 6.14 -5.96 -11.53
C ALA A 236 7.06 -6.97 -12.24
N THR A 237 6.83 -8.28 -12.10
CA THR A 237 7.74 -9.33 -12.56
C THR A 237 7.47 -9.81 -14.00
N VAL A 238 6.32 -9.44 -14.58
CA VAL A 238 5.89 -9.84 -15.93
C VAL A 238 5.38 -8.60 -16.67
N PRO A 239 6.24 -7.87 -17.39
CA PRO A 239 5.89 -6.60 -18.05
C PRO A 239 4.73 -6.69 -19.05
N GLU A 240 4.59 -7.83 -19.74
CA GLU A 240 3.52 -8.06 -20.71
C GLU A 240 2.13 -8.00 -20.06
N HIS A 241 2.02 -8.43 -18.81
CA HIS A 241 0.76 -8.34 -18.06
C HIS A 241 0.41 -6.89 -17.70
N LEU A 242 1.40 -6.00 -17.52
CA LEU A 242 1.13 -4.59 -17.18
C LEU A 242 0.41 -3.84 -18.31
N ALA A 243 0.86 -4.00 -19.55
CA ALA A 243 0.21 -3.37 -20.70
C ALA A 243 -1.24 -3.86 -20.84
N ARG A 244 -1.44 -5.19 -20.77
CA ARG A 244 -2.78 -5.77 -20.85
C ARG A 244 -3.67 -5.38 -19.66
N ALA A 245 -3.12 -5.32 -18.45
CA ALA A 245 -3.84 -4.86 -17.27
C ALA A 245 -4.29 -3.40 -17.44
N ARG A 246 -3.44 -2.53 -17.99
CA ARG A 246 -3.80 -1.13 -18.25
C ARG A 246 -4.91 -0.98 -19.29
N GLU A 247 -4.91 -1.81 -20.34
CA GLU A 247 -6.02 -1.85 -21.30
C GLU A 247 -7.35 -2.22 -20.63
N LEU A 248 -7.33 -3.18 -19.72
CA LEU A 248 -8.53 -3.65 -19.00
C LEU A 248 -8.97 -2.73 -17.87
N MET A 249 -8.05 -1.98 -17.29
CA MET A 249 -8.27 -1.09 -16.14
C MET A 249 -7.67 0.30 -16.39
N PRO A 250 -8.21 1.08 -17.34
CA PRO A 250 -7.65 2.38 -17.71
C PRO A 250 -7.61 3.40 -16.56
N HIS A 251 -8.52 3.30 -15.59
CA HIS A 251 -8.64 4.26 -14.49
C HIS A 251 -8.05 3.76 -13.15
N ALA A 252 -7.67 2.49 -13.05
CA ALA A 252 -7.19 1.92 -11.80
C ALA A 252 -5.77 2.38 -11.44
N VAL A 253 -5.53 2.68 -10.16
CA VAL A 253 -4.19 2.83 -9.61
C VAL A 253 -3.56 1.44 -9.43
N PHE A 254 -2.37 1.21 -9.98
CA PHE A 254 -1.66 -0.05 -9.81
C PHE A 254 -0.66 0.02 -8.66
N LEU A 255 -0.78 -0.85 -7.68
CA LEU A 255 0.29 -1.16 -6.75
C LEU A 255 1.17 -2.25 -7.36
N LEU A 256 2.45 -1.96 -7.53
CA LEU A 256 3.43 -2.74 -8.29
C LEU A 256 4.46 -3.40 -7.35
N PRO A 257 4.12 -4.51 -6.66
CA PRO A 257 5.08 -5.22 -5.85
C PRO A 257 6.05 -6.04 -6.70
N GLY A 258 7.23 -6.34 -6.14
CA GLY A 258 8.23 -7.21 -6.78
C GLY A 258 9.41 -6.48 -7.39
N VAL A 259 9.46 -5.15 -7.29
CA VAL A 259 10.61 -4.37 -7.77
C VAL A 259 11.85 -4.65 -6.91
N GLY A 260 12.97 -4.86 -7.56
CA GLY A 260 14.26 -5.15 -6.95
C GLY A 260 14.38 -6.60 -6.47
N ALA A 261 14.04 -6.90 -5.23
CA ALA A 261 14.32 -8.20 -4.60
C ALA A 261 13.62 -9.42 -5.24
N GLN A 262 12.55 -9.22 -6.04
CA GLN A 262 11.86 -10.29 -6.77
C GLN A 262 12.18 -10.27 -8.28
N GLY A 263 13.12 -9.41 -8.71
CA GLY A 263 13.57 -9.36 -10.11
C GLY A 263 12.82 -8.35 -10.99
N GLY A 264 11.75 -7.72 -10.51
CA GLY A 264 11.08 -6.63 -11.24
C GLY A 264 11.98 -5.39 -11.34
N ARG A 265 11.96 -4.72 -12.49
CA ARG A 265 12.76 -3.53 -12.77
C ARG A 265 11.83 -2.34 -12.97
N VAL A 266 12.24 -1.17 -12.48
CA VAL A 266 11.46 0.07 -12.67
C VAL A 266 11.31 0.40 -14.17
N GLU A 267 12.35 0.18 -14.95
CA GLU A 267 12.41 0.47 -16.39
C GLU A 267 11.34 -0.27 -17.21
N ASP A 268 10.83 -1.39 -16.68
CA ASP A 268 9.82 -2.21 -17.37
C ASP A 268 8.37 -1.78 -17.01
N LEU A 269 8.19 -0.76 -16.17
CA LEU A 269 6.89 -0.36 -15.61
C LEU A 269 6.17 0.74 -16.40
N ALA A 270 6.70 1.20 -17.54
CA ALA A 270 6.12 2.30 -18.30
C ALA A 270 4.59 2.19 -18.53
N PRO A 271 4.03 1.02 -18.91
CA PRO A 271 2.59 0.90 -19.13
C PRO A 271 1.74 1.18 -17.88
N ALA A 272 2.29 1.00 -16.68
CA ALA A 272 1.57 1.24 -15.43
C ALA A 272 1.30 2.72 -15.15
N PHE A 273 2.09 3.64 -15.73
CA PHE A 273 1.98 5.08 -15.47
C PHE A 273 0.99 5.82 -16.39
N ALA A 274 0.30 5.13 -17.29
CA ALA A 274 -0.82 5.69 -18.02
C ALA A 274 -2.12 5.58 -17.18
N PRO A 275 -3.09 6.52 -17.26
CA PRO A 275 -3.07 7.76 -18.06
C PRO A 275 -2.33 8.90 -17.36
N ALA A 276 -1.88 8.72 -16.12
CA ALA A 276 -1.24 9.73 -15.30
C ALA A 276 -0.07 9.14 -14.50
N ARG A 277 0.92 9.95 -14.14
CA ARG A 277 2.07 9.53 -13.32
C ARG A 277 1.67 8.80 -12.03
N ALA A 278 0.54 9.18 -11.44
CA ALA A 278 0.01 8.58 -10.22
C ALA A 278 -0.71 7.23 -10.45
N ALA A 279 -0.89 6.81 -11.70
CA ALA A 279 -1.54 5.54 -12.03
C ALA A 279 -0.73 4.30 -11.61
N GLY A 280 0.59 4.45 -11.38
CA GLY A 280 1.47 3.39 -10.93
C GLY A 280 2.18 3.75 -9.61
N LEU A 281 2.12 2.87 -8.62
CA LEU A 281 2.78 2.96 -7.34
C LEU A 281 3.84 1.86 -7.22
N VAL A 282 5.11 2.24 -7.22
CA VAL A 282 6.26 1.32 -7.18
C VAL A 282 6.54 0.91 -5.74
N SER A 283 6.19 -0.32 -5.37
CA SER A 283 6.38 -0.83 -4.01
C SER A 283 7.75 -1.51 -3.86
N ALA A 284 8.61 -0.94 -3.01
CA ALA A 284 9.92 -1.45 -2.69
C ALA A 284 10.07 -1.61 -1.16
N SER A 285 10.59 -2.75 -0.72
CA SER A 285 10.84 -3.05 0.69
C SER A 285 12.32 -3.41 0.89
N ARG A 286 12.69 -4.67 0.68
CA ARG A 286 14.05 -5.17 0.94
C ARG A 286 15.15 -4.41 0.21
N SER A 287 14.93 -3.96 -1.02
CA SER A 287 15.92 -3.18 -1.78
C SER A 287 16.28 -1.87 -1.07
N ILE A 288 15.33 -1.24 -0.37
CA ILE A 288 15.53 -0.04 0.43
C ILE A 288 16.07 -0.40 1.81
N VAL A 289 15.37 -1.25 2.55
CA VAL A 289 15.65 -1.56 3.95
C VAL A 289 17.03 -2.21 4.14
N ASP A 290 17.41 -3.12 3.23
CA ASP A 290 18.65 -3.89 3.26
C ASP A 290 19.76 -3.30 2.38
N ALA A 291 19.60 -2.10 1.82
CA ALA A 291 20.59 -1.47 0.95
C ALA A 291 22.00 -1.41 1.57
N TYR A 292 22.08 -1.16 2.88
CA TYR A 292 23.34 -1.12 3.62
C TYR A 292 24.10 -2.46 3.63
N ARG A 293 23.42 -3.59 3.49
CA ARG A 293 24.06 -4.92 3.51
C ARG A 293 24.96 -5.13 2.30
N SER A 294 24.61 -4.52 1.16
CA SER A 294 25.42 -4.61 -0.07
C SER A 294 26.33 -3.41 -0.29
N LYS A 295 25.92 -2.22 0.17
CA LYS A 295 26.64 -0.96 -0.06
C LYS A 295 27.55 -0.59 1.12
N GLY A 296 27.34 -1.20 2.31
CA GLY A 296 27.99 -0.80 3.56
C GLY A 296 27.46 0.52 4.11
N GLY A 297 28.03 1.00 5.21
CA GLY A 297 27.73 2.28 5.81
C GLY A 297 26.52 2.27 6.75
N ASP A 298 26.01 3.46 7.07
CA ASP A 298 24.85 3.64 7.93
C ASP A 298 23.56 3.14 7.23
N PRO A 299 22.73 2.34 7.90
CA PRO A 299 21.49 1.81 7.30
C PRO A 299 20.52 2.88 6.79
N ALA A 300 20.36 3.99 7.52
CA ALA A 300 19.44 5.06 7.15
C ALA A 300 19.92 5.81 5.91
N ASP A 301 21.24 6.08 5.81
CA ASP A 301 21.83 6.76 4.66
C ASP A 301 21.79 5.89 3.41
N ALA A 302 22.06 4.59 3.54
CA ALA A 302 21.98 3.65 2.43
C ALA A 302 20.53 3.47 1.93
N ALA A 303 19.56 3.41 2.86
CA ALA A 303 18.16 3.34 2.53
C ALA A 303 17.67 4.61 1.82
N ARG A 304 18.05 5.79 2.31
CA ARG A 304 17.75 7.09 1.68
C ARG A 304 18.27 7.14 0.25
N ALA A 305 19.53 6.82 0.04
CA ALA A 305 20.16 6.83 -1.28
C ALA A 305 19.44 5.87 -2.27
N GLU A 306 19.01 4.70 -1.81
CA GLU A 306 18.28 3.77 -2.66
C GLU A 306 16.84 4.24 -2.95
N ALA A 307 16.13 4.79 -1.98
CA ALA A 307 14.79 5.34 -2.18
C ALA A 307 14.82 6.52 -3.18
N GLU A 308 15.79 7.43 -3.07
CA GLU A 308 15.98 8.53 -4.03
C GLU A 308 16.29 8.01 -5.43
N ARG A 309 17.17 7.03 -5.56
CA ARG A 309 17.48 6.41 -6.86
C ARG A 309 16.23 5.81 -7.52
N LEU A 310 15.40 5.09 -6.76
CA LEU A 310 14.15 4.52 -7.27
C LEU A 310 13.15 5.62 -7.65
N ARG A 311 13.06 6.69 -6.85
CA ARG A 311 12.22 7.86 -7.13
C ARG A 311 12.59 8.50 -8.46
N GLU A 312 13.86 8.80 -8.67
CA GLU A 312 14.36 9.42 -9.91
C GLU A 312 14.07 8.57 -11.14
N LEU A 313 14.29 7.25 -11.03
CA LEU A 313 13.99 6.32 -12.13
C LEU A 313 12.49 6.28 -12.46
N ALA A 314 11.62 6.12 -11.46
CA ALA A 314 10.18 6.06 -11.66
C ALA A 314 9.63 7.39 -12.18
N TRP A 315 10.10 8.50 -11.63
CA TRP A 315 9.68 9.85 -12.05
C TRP A 315 10.06 10.15 -13.48
N THR A 316 11.28 9.79 -13.89
CA THR A 316 11.76 9.96 -15.27
C THR A 316 10.97 9.09 -16.24
N LEU A 317 10.76 7.81 -15.90
CA LEU A 317 10.01 6.87 -16.74
C LEU A 317 8.55 7.30 -16.95
N SER A 318 7.93 7.86 -15.94
CA SER A 318 6.53 8.28 -15.97
C SER A 318 6.29 9.62 -16.70
N ALA A 319 7.31 10.24 -17.26
CA ALA A 319 7.21 11.50 -18.01
C ALA A 319 6.88 11.30 -19.50
N GLY A 320 6.91 10.03 -19.97
CA GLY A 320 6.78 9.65 -21.39
C GLY A 320 5.36 9.46 -21.89
#